data_adb69ad09d9da35c19b1ceb1002f7634
#
_entry.id   adb69ad09d9da35c19b1ceb1002f7634
#
_cell.length_a   1.000
_cell.length_b   1.000
_cell.length_c   1.000
_cell.angle_alpha   90.00
_cell.angle_beta   90.00
_cell.angle_gamma   90.00
#
_symmetry.space_group_name_H-M   'P 1'
#
loop_
_entity.id
_entity.type
_entity.pdbx_description
1 polymer ?
#
loop_
_entity_poly.entity_id
_entity_poly.type
_entity_poly.pdbx_seq_one_letter_code
_entity_poly.pdbx_strand_id
1 'polypeptide(L)'
;MTNRSAPPRAAASAADRSFRAILAVVGGFYVVGLAGLLLADVAYLATTGNAPAAPLAALQPPWNLAHALGGVFADPNIRHSFALTIVSCLITTLLSLVVAVPLGYLLSRFRFPGRGLVDAILDVPIVLPPLVLGISLLILFQFWPFRLASRQVVFQVPAVILAQFTVSAAFAARIMRVGFDQIDTRQEQVALTLGCTQARAFWSVLVPQAVPSIVTAATIAWARALGEFGPLLVFAGATRMKTEVLSTTVFLELSIGNLKSAVAVSEIGRAHV
;
A
#
# COMPACT_ATOMS: atom_id res chain seq x y z
N MET A 1 17.56 48.49 25.10
CA MET A 1 18.16 47.17 24.84
C MET A 1 17.83 46.26 26.01
N THR A 2 16.72 45.53 25.92
CA THR A 2 16.27 44.56 26.93
C THR A 2 16.59 43.16 26.45
N ASN A 3 17.62 42.56 27.02
CA ASN A 3 18.09 41.21 26.80
C ASN A 3 17.02 40.25 27.38
N ARG A 4 16.12 39.72 26.54
CA ARG A 4 15.24 38.63 26.93
C ARG A 4 16.03 37.33 26.90
N SER A 5 16.60 36.95 28.03
CA SER A 5 17.14 35.62 28.27
C SER A 5 16.02 34.58 28.04
N ALA A 6 16.28 33.61 27.15
CA ALA A 6 15.39 32.49 26.91
C ALA A 6 15.13 31.75 28.25
N PRO A 7 13.89 31.31 28.52
CA PRO A 7 13.61 30.59 29.76
C PRO A 7 14.43 29.29 29.81
N PRO A 8 14.95 28.91 30.99
CA PRO A 8 15.71 27.67 31.15
C PRO A 8 14.82 26.47 30.78
N ARG A 9 15.34 25.59 29.92
CA ARG A 9 14.68 24.30 29.60
C ARG A 9 14.47 23.55 30.93
N ALA A 10 13.22 23.43 31.37
CA ALA A 10 12.86 22.68 32.55
C ALA A 10 13.43 21.26 32.43
N ALA A 11 14.20 20.83 33.43
CA ALA A 11 14.72 19.47 33.50
C ALA A 11 13.51 18.50 33.51
N ALA A 12 13.46 17.58 32.55
CA ALA A 12 12.36 16.62 32.43
C ALA A 12 12.14 15.91 33.77
N SER A 13 10.90 15.93 34.27
CA SER A 13 10.55 15.32 35.55
C SER A 13 10.86 13.82 35.54
N ALA A 14 11.01 13.20 36.71
CA ALA A 14 11.23 11.77 36.81
C ALA A 14 10.08 10.98 36.10
N ALA A 15 8.86 11.50 36.19
CA ALA A 15 7.70 10.95 35.50
C ALA A 15 7.82 11.00 33.96
N ASP A 16 8.34 12.10 33.39
CA ASP A 16 8.57 12.23 31.95
C ASP A 16 9.65 11.26 31.46
N ARG A 17 10.69 11.04 32.29
CA ARG A 17 11.73 10.05 31.96
C ARG A 17 11.20 8.64 31.98
N SER A 18 10.41 8.28 32.97
CA SER A 18 9.76 6.96 33.06
C SER A 18 8.78 6.73 31.90
N PHE A 19 7.98 7.74 31.54
CA PHE A 19 7.06 7.67 30.43
C PHE A 19 7.80 7.45 29.08
N ARG A 20 8.85 8.23 28.81
CA ARG A 20 9.68 8.06 27.62
C ARG A 20 10.38 6.70 27.59
N ALA A 21 10.84 6.20 28.75
CA ALA A 21 11.45 4.88 28.83
C ALA A 21 10.44 3.76 28.50
N ILE A 22 9.21 3.84 29.03
CA ILE A 22 8.15 2.88 28.68
C ILE A 22 7.84 2.90 27.19
N LEU A 23 7.68 4.09 26.58
CA LEU A 23 7.42 4.21 25.15
C LEU A 23 8.59 3.64 24.33
N ALA A 24 9.84 3.92 24.74
CA ALA A 24 11.02 3.40 24.05
C ALA A 24 11.14 1.88 24.16
N VAL A 25 10.78 1.29 25.32
CA VAL A 25 10.79 -0.16 25.52
C VAL A 25 9.70 -0.83 24.68
N VAL A 26 8.47 -0.33 24.72
CA VAL A 26 7.35 -0.90 23.95
C VAL A 26 7.59 -0.76 22.44
N GLY A 27 7.97 0.45 21.99
CA GLY A 27 8.28 0.69 20.58
C GLY A 27 9.50 -0.10 20.11
N GLY A 28 10.56 -0.13 20.95
CA GLY A 28 11.78 -0.89 20.67
C GLY A 28 11.50 -2.39 20.56
N PHE A 29 10.72 -2.96 21.48
CA PHE A 29 10.33 -4.38 21.43
C PHE A 29 9.58 -4.72 20.12
N TYR A 30 8.65 -3.85 19.69
CA TYR A 30 7.93 -4.03 18.44
C TYR A 30 8.87 -3.98 17.23
N VAL A 31 9.73 -2.97 17.15
CA VAL A 31 10.72 -2.82 16.05
C VAL A 31 11.70 -3.98 16.00
N VAL A 32 12.22 -4.41 17.16
CA VAL A 32 13.13 -5.56 17.25
C VAL A 32 12.40 -6.85 16.84
N GLY A 33 11.14 -7.03 17.24
CA GLY A 33 10.31 -8.16 16.83
C GLY A 33 10.12 -8.23 15.32
N LEU A 34 9.78 -7.10 14.69
CA LEU A 34 9.67 -7.01 13.22
C LEU A 34 11.00 -7.28 12.52
N ALA A 35 12.08 -6.65 13.00
CA ALA A 35 13.42 -6.90 12.44
C ALA A 35 13.82 -8.37 12.57
N GLY A 36 13.48 -9.01 13.70
CA GLY A 36 13.71 -10.43 13.93
C GLY A 36 12.97 -11.33 12.94
N LEU A 37 11.70 -11.04 12.66
CA LEU A 37 10.93 -11.76 11.63
C LEU A 37 11.58 -11.62 10.25
N LEU A 38 11.96 -10.40 9.86
CA LEU A 38 12.61 -10.13 8.58
C LEU A 38 13.96 -10.86 8.44
N LEU A 39 14.74 -10.84 9.52
CA LEU A 39 16.03 -11.55 9.56
C LEU A 39 15.84 -13.08 9.53
N ALA A 40 14.79 -13.61 10.15
CA ALA A 40 14.50 -15.04 10.12
C ALA A 40 14.19 -15.54 8.70
N ASP A 41 13.47 -14.76 7.88
CA ASP A 41 13.19 -15.11 6.48
C ASP A 41 14.46 -15.11 5.64
N VAL A 42 15.31 -14.08 5.79
CA VAL A 42 16.61 -14.01 5.12
C VAL A 42 17.55 -15.16 5.56
N ALA A 43 17.59 -15.44 6.87
CA ALA A 43 18.36 -16.53 7.42
C ALA A 43 17.89 -17.90 6.89
N TYR A 44 16.57 -18.08 6.75
CA TYR A 44 16.01 -19.30 6.17
C TYR A 44 16.47 -19.49 4.72
N LEU A 45 16.41 -18.46 3.88
CA LEU A 45 16.92 -18.53 2.51
C LEU A 45 18.42 -18.83 2.43
N ALA A 46 19.21 -18.25 3.33
CA ALA A 46 20.66 -18.48 3.38
C ALA A 46 21.03 -19.90 3.83
N THR A 47 20.20 -20.54 4.67
CA THR A 47 20.49 -21.86 5.26
C THR A 47 19.99 -23.05 4.45
N THR A 48 18.99 -22.86 3.57
CA THR A 48 18.38 -23.99 2.83
C THR A 48 19.22 -24.57 1.69
N GLY A 49 20.52 -24.31 1.69
CA GLY A 49 21.48 -24.89 0.71
C GLY A 49 21.86 -26.34 0.91
N ASN A 50 21.59 -27.03 1.98
CA ASN A 50 21.70 -28.46 2.31
C ASN A 50 21.87 -28.66 3.82
N ALA A 51 20.95 -29.42 4.43
CA ALA A 51 20.95 -29.99 5.78
C ALA A 51 20.24 -29.15 6.90
N PRO A 52 19.71 -29.84 7.92
CA PRO A 52 19.13 -29.22 9.11
C PRO A 52 20.26 -28.57 9.93
N ALA A 53 20.44 -27.29 9.76
CA ALA A 53 21.55 -26.58 10.39
C ALA A 53 21.09 -25.84 11.65
N ALA A 54 21.97 -25.90 12.66
CA ALA A 54 21.85 -25.14 13.88
C ALA A 54 21.69 -23.62 13.62
N PRO A 55 21.01 -22.85 14.48
CA PRO A 55 20.64 -21.45 14.23
C PRO A 55 21.84 -20.48 14.04
N LEU A 56 23.05 -20.90 14.36
CA LEU A 56 24.28 -20.10 14.18
C LEU A 56 24.98 -20.27 12.82
N ALA A 57 24.61 -21.28 12.02
CA ALA A 57 25.13 -21.44 10.66
C ALA A 57 24.46 -20.49 9.64
N ALA A 58 23.49 -19.70 10.08
CA ALA A 58 22.70 -18.76 9.27
C ALA A 58 23.50 -17.51 8.82
N LEU A 59 24.70 -17.28 9.33
CA LEU A 59 25.58 -16.16 8.94
C LEU A 59 26.45 -16.52 7.73
N GLN A 60 25.87 -17.20 6.73
CA GLN A 60 26.57 -17.38 5.46
C GLN A 60 26.57 -16.09 4.63
N PRO A 61 27.64 -15.89 3.83
CA PRO A 61 27.83 -14.60 3.15
C PRO A 61 26.74 -14.28 2.11
N PRO A 62 26.47 -12.99 1.82
CA PRO A 62 25.34 -12.51 1.01
C PRO A 62 25.29 -13.02 -0.45
N TRP A 63 26.35 -13.63 -0.98
CA TRP A 63 26.34 -14.21 -2.34
C TRP A 63 25.43 -15.43 -2.47
N ASN A 64 25.12 -16.15 -1.39
CA ASN A 64 24.17 -17.26 -1.46
C ASN A 64 22.75 -16.74 -1.64
N LEU A 65 22.42 -15.58 -1.08
CA LEU A 65 21.14 -14.89 -1.29
C LEU A 65 20.99 -14.45 -2.76
N ALA A 66 22.06 -13.88 -3.35
CA ALA A 66 22.06 -13.48 -4.75
C ALA A 66 21.87 -14.68 -5.70
N HIS A 67 22.48 -15.84 -5.40
CA HIS A 67 22.26 -17.06 -6.16
C HIS A 67 20.86 -17.63 -5.99
N ALA A 68 20.31 -17.60 -4.77
CA ALA A 68 18.93 -18.02 -4.50
C ALA A 68 17.92 -17.14 -5.26
N LEU A 69 18.08 -15.81 -5.20
CA LEU A 69 17.25 -14.87 -5.93
C LEU A 69 17.43 -15.02 -7.46
N GLY A 70 18.66 -15.16 -7.93
CA GLY A 70 18.94 -15.38 -9.36
C GLY A 70 18.28 -16.63 -9.92
N GLY A 71 18.30 -17.75 -9.16
CA GLY A 71 17.62 -18.99 -9.52
C GLY A 71 16.09 -18.84 -9.60
N VAL A 72 15.49 -18.03 -8.71
CA VAL A 72 14.06 -17.75 -8.70
C VAL A 72 13.65 -16.89 -9.90
N PHE A 73 14.46 -15.89 -10.28
CA PHE A 73 14.22 -15.09 -11.49
C PHE A 73 14.44 -15.84 -12.81
N ALA A 74 15.10 -17.02 -12.77
CA ALA A 74 15.21 -17.89 -13.95
C ALA A 74 13.87 -18.56 -14.30
N ASP A 75 12.91 -18.69 -13.34
CA ASP A 75 11.60 -19.26 -13.61
C ASP A 75 10.74 -18.27 -14.42
N PRO A 76 10.27 -18.65 -15.62
CA PRO A 76 9.41 -17.80 -16.45
C PRO A 76 8.11 -17.37 -15.75
N ASN A 77 7.53 -18.22 -14.90
CA ASN A 77 6.31 -17.92 -14.16
C ASN A 77 6.53 -16.76 -13.19
N ILE A 78 7.63 -16.79 -12.45
CA ILE A 78 7.97 -15.75 -11.46
C ILE A 78 8.29 -14.42 -12.16
N ARG A 79 9.00 -14.46 -13.29
CA ARG A 79 9.23 -13.26 -14.10
C ARG A 79 7.93 -12.63 -14.59
N HIS A 80 6.99 -13.46 -15.07
CA HIS A 80 5.68 -12.98 -15.52
C HIS A 80 4.91 -12.35 -14.35
N SER A 81 4.84 -13.05 -13.20
CA SER A 81 4.15 -12.55 -12.00
C SER A 81 4.75 -11.25 -11.49
N PHE A 82 6.08 -11.12 -11.52
CA PHE A 82 6.79 -9.89 -11.18
C PHE A 82 6.40 -8.73 -12.12
N ALA A 83 6.52 -8.95 -13.43
CA ALA A 83 6.18 -7.93 -14.42
C ALA A 83 4.71 -7.50 -14.31
N LEU A 84 3.79 -8.46 -14.16
CA LEU A 84 2.37 -8.18 -13.99
C LEU A 84 2.12 -7.39 -12.70
N THR A 85 2.79 -7.73 -11.60
CA THR A 85 2.67 -7.01 -10.32
C THR A 85 3.07 -5.56 -10.49
N ILE A 86 4.24 -5.28 -11.04
CA ILE A 86 4.72 -3.91 -11.23
C ILE A 86 3.77 -3.10 -12.11
N VAL A 87 3.38 -3.66 -13.26
CA VAL A 87 2.48 -2.98 -14.20
C VAL A 87 1.10 -2.74 -13.58
N SER A 88 0.53 -3.75 -12.93
CA SER A 88 -0.80 -3.62 -12.30
C SER A 88 -0.78 -2.62 -11.14
N CYS A 89 0.26 -2.65 -10.28
CA CYS A 89 0.41 -1.69 -9.18
C CYS A 89 0.59 -0.26 -9.70
N LEU A 90 1.38 -0.05 -10.77
CA LEU A 90 1.56 1.26 -11.37
C LEU A 90 0.23 1.81 -11.91
N ILE A 91 -0.49 1.03 -12.70
CA ILE A 91 -1.79 1.42 -13.25
C ILE A 91 -2.78 1.70 -12.12
N THR A 92 -2.85 0.81 -11.13
CA THR A 92 -3.72 0.95 -9.95
C THR A 92 -3.41 2.23 -9.17
N THR A 93 -2.15 2.54 -8.93
CA THR A 93 -1.72 3.74 -8.21
C THR A 93 -2.13 5.00 -8.98
N LEU A 94 -1.88 5.05 -10.29
CA LEU A 94 -2.28 6.18 -11.12
C LEU A 94 -3.80 6.37 -11.12
N LEU A 95 -4.57 5.29 -11.33
CA LEU A 95 -6.04 5.34 -11.27
C LEU A 95 -6.54 5.78 -9.89
N SER A 96 -5.91 5.29 -8.83
CA SER A 96 -6.26 5.68 -7.46
C SER A 96 -6.03 7.17 -7.23
N LEU A 97 -4.94 7.75 -7.71
CA LEU A 97 -4.68 9.19 -7.61
C LEU A 97 -5.67 10.02 -8.43
N VAL A 98 -5.98 9.59 -9.66
CA VAL A 98 -6.97 10.27 -10.52
C VAL A 98 -8.33 10.40 -9.82
N VAL A 99 -8.71 9.41 -9.02
CA VAL A 99 -9.95 9.46 -8.23
C VAL A 99 -9.75 10.15 -6.89
N ALA A 100 -8.66 9.85 -6.19
CA ALA A 100 -8.41 10.33 -4.83
C ALA A 100 -8.21 11.84 -4.75
N VAL A 101 -7.51 12.45 -5.71
CA VAL A 101 -7.23 13.89 -5.71
C VAL A 101 -8.52 14.71 -5.79
N PRO A 102 -9.40 14.54 -6.80
CA PRO A 102 -10.64 15.30 -6.85
C PRO A 102 -11.61 14.95 -5.71
N LEU A 103 -11.69 13.67 -5.32
CA LEU A 103 -12.56 13.22 -4.24
C LEU A 103 -12.11 13.77 -2.88
N GLY A 104 -10.80 13.75 -2.60
CA GLY A 104 -10.22 14.34 -1.40
C GLY A 104 -10.48 15.85 -1.32
N TYR A 105 -10.31 16.57 -2.43
CA TYR A 105 -10.64 17.99 -2.52
C TYR A 105 -12.13 18.25 -2.27
N LEU A 106 -13.01 17.49 -2.93
CA LEU A 106 -14.47 17.58 -2.75
C LEU A 106 -14.87 17.40 -1.27
N LEU A 107 -14.36 16.33 -0.65
CA LEU A 107 -14.66 16.02 0.75
C LEU A 107 -14.02 17.00 1.73
N SER A 108 -12.92 17.66 1.39
CA SER A 108 -12.29 18.66 2.24
C SER A 108 -13.05 20.00 2.18
N ARG A 109 -13.34 20.50 0.99
CA ARG A 109 -13.81 21.88 0.77
C ARG A 109 -15.32 22.05 0.75
N PHE A 110 -16.07 21.03 0.32
CA PHE A 110 -17.50 21.17 0.11
C PHE A 110 -18.32 20.46 1.18
N ARG A 111 -19.37 21.14 1.62
CA ARG A 111 -20.43 20.56 2.46
C ARG A 111 -21.65 20.33 1.58
N PHE A 112 -21.96 19.09 1.27
CA PHE A 112 -23.10 18.70 0.45
C PHE A 112 -23.93 17.61 1.16
N PRO A 113 -25.25 17.54 0.88
CA PRO A 113 -26.08 16.45 1.40
C PRO A 113 -25.54 15.11 0.88
N GLY A 114 -25.39 14.10 1.75
CA GLY A 114 -24.81 12.81 1.38
C GLY A 114 -23.28 12.68 1.56
N ARG A 115 -22.56 13.74 1.99
CA ARG A 115 -21.12 13.66 2.30
C ARG A 115 -20.79 12.50 3.26
N GLY A 116 -21.61 12.34 4.31
CA GLY A 116 -21.43 11.24 5.27
C GLY A 116 -21.59 9.85 4.64
N LEU A 117 -22.46 9.72 3.64
CA LEU A 117 -22.62 8.47 2.90
C LEU A 117 -21.38 8.18 2.04
N VAL A 118 -20.83 9.20 1.36
CA VAL A 118 -19.58 9.06 0.59
C VAL A 118 -18.42 8.67 1.50
N ASP A 119 -18.32 9.31 2.68
CA ASP A 119 -17.33 8.95 3.70
C ASP A 119 -17.49 7.49 4.14
N ALA A 120 -18.71 7.06 4.42
CA ALA A 120 -18.99 5.69 4.82
C ALA A 120 -18.64 4.67 3.70
N ILE A 121 -18.98 4.98 2.45
CA ILE A 121 -18.64 4.13 1.29
C ILE A 121 -17.12 3.99 1.12
N LEU A 122 -16.36 5.06 1.35
CA LEU A 122 -14.90 5.00 1.29
C LEU A 122 -14.29 4.17 2.44
N ASP A 123 -14.98 4.07 3.57
CA ASP A 123 -14.52 3.24 4.69
C ASP A 123 -14.78 1.75 4.47
N VAL A 124 -15.75 1.39 3.65
CA VAL A 124 -16.12 -0.01 3.38
C VAL A 124 -14.91 -0.86 2.95
N PRO A 125 -14.11 -0.48 1.92
CA PRO A 125 -12.94 -1.27 1.52
C PRO A 125 -11.81 -1.30 2.55
N ILE A 126 -11.80 -0.35 3.49
CA ILE A 126 -10.78 -0.28 4.54
C ILE A 126 -11.11 -1.23 5.69
N VAL A 127 -12.39 -1.36 6.02
CA VAL A 127 -12.88 -2.11 7.20
C VAL A 127 -13.24 -3.56 6.85
N LEU A 128 -13.77 -3.80 5.65
CA LEU A 128 -14.19 -5.15 5.27
C LEU A 128 -13.00 -6.11 5.11
N PRO A 129 -13.17 -7.38 5.49
CA PRO A 129 -12.19 -8.42 5.18
C PRO A 129 -11.91 -8.47 3.68
N PRO A 130 -10.65 -8.54 3.24
CA PRO A 130 -10.29 -8.50 1.83
C PRO A 130 -10.98 -9.56 0.96
N LEU A 131 -11.15 -10.77 1.47
CA LEU A 131 -11.87 -11.84 0.77
C LEU A 131 -13.33 -11.49 0.46
N VAL A 132 -13.99 -10.78 1.37
CA VAL A 132 -15.39 -10.33 1.19
C VAL A 132 -15.48 -9.34 0.04
N LEU A 133 -14.52 -8.42 -0.08
CA LEU A 133 -14.44 -7.49 -1.21
C LEU A 133 -14.30 -8.22 -2.55
N GLY A 134 -13.49 -9.28 -2.60
CA GLY A 134 -13.36 -10.12 -3.79
C GLY A 134 -14.66 -10.78 -4.20
N ILE A 135 -15.40 -11.32 -3.23
CA ILE A 135 -16.74 -11.92 -3.46
C ILE A 135 -17.72 -10.84 -3.92
N SER A 136 -17.71 -9.67 -3.27
CA SER A 136 -18.59 -8.55 -3.64
C SER A 136 -18.36 -8.07 -5.08
N LEU A 137 -17.10 -7.98 -5.51
CA LEU A 137 -16.75 -7.68 -6.90
C LEU A 137 -17.27 -8.76 -7.85
N LEU A 138 -17.09 -10.03 -7.50
CA LEU A 138 -17.56 -11.15 -8.32
C LEU A 138 -19.09 -11.14 -8.46
N ILE A 139 -19.81 -10.85 -7.38
CA ILE A 139 -21.27 -10.68 -7.38
C ILE A 139 -21.68 -9.47 -8.22
N LEU A 140 -20.98 -8.32 -8.11
CA LEU A 140 -21.26 -7.12 -8.88
C LEU A 140 -21.27 -7.40 -10.39
N PHE A 141 -20.31 -8.21 -10.85
CA PHE A 141 -20.23 -8.60 -12.25
C PHE A 141 -21.27 -9.65 -12.72
N GLN A 142 -22.18 -10.10 -11.81
CA GLN A 142 -23.37 -10.85 -12.18
C GLN A 142 -24.54 -9.96 -12.60
N PHE A 143 -24.56 -8.69 -12.17
CA PHE A 143 -25.65 -7.76 -12.43
C PHE A 143 -25.41 -6.91 -13.69
N TRP A 144 -26.51 -6.58 -14.35
CA TRP A 144 -26.48 -5.63 -15.44
C TRP A 144 -26.19 -4.20 -14.90
N PRO A 145 -25.33 -3.37 -15.52
CA PRO A 145 -24.65 -3.54 -16.83
C PRO A 145 -23.29 -4.26 -16.76
N PHE A 146 -22.71 -4.50 -15.57
CA PHE A 146 -21.36 -5.09 -15.40
C PHE A 146 -21.24 -6.49 -16.02
N ARG A 147 -22.34 -7.24 -16.08
CA ARG A 147 -22.40 -8.57 -16.69
C ARG A 147 -21.95 -8.58 -18.16
N LEU A 148 -22.15 -7.47 -18.88
CA LEU A 148 -21.70 -7.35 -20.27
C LEU A 148 -20.18 -7.42 -20.40
N ALA A 149 -19.45 -6.90 -19.42
CA ALA A 149 -18.00 -6.90 -19.37
C ALA A 149 -17.41 -8.11 -18.62
N SER A 150 -18.25 -8.97 -18.00
CA SER A 150 -17.77 -10.02 -17.10
C SER A 150 -16.78 -10.98 -17.76
N ARG A 151 -17.00 -11.37 -19.03
CA ARG A 151 -16.10 -12.27 -19.79
C ARG A 151 -14.71 -11.66 -20.04
N GLN A 152 -14.62 -10.34 -20.11
CA GLN A 152 -13.37 -9.62 -20.39
C GLN A 152 -12.64 -9.22 -19.12
N VAL A 153 -13.33 -9.17 -17.99
CA VAL A 153 -12.81 -8.68 -16.72
C VAL A 153 -12.58 -9.82 -15.74
N VAL A 154 -13.61 -10.61 -15.42
CA VAL A 154 -13.52 -11.65 -14.38
C VAL A 154 -12.53 -12.73 -14.79
N PHE A 155 -11.60 -13.09 -13.90
CA PHE A 155 -10.48 -14.02 -14.13
C PHE A 155 -9.53 -13.59 -15.28
N GLN A 156 -9.43 -12.29 -15.53
CA GLN A 156 -8.52 -11.68 -16.51
C GLN A 156 -7.65 -10.62 -15.84
N VAL A 157 -6.64 -10.12 -16.56
CA VAL A 157 -5.74 -9.06 -16.06
C VAL A 157 -6.47 -7.81 -15.54
N PRO A 158 -7.56 -7.32 -16.18
CA PRO A 158 -8.32 -6.19 -15.63
C PRO A 158 -8.90 -6.46 -14.24
N ALA A 159 -9.23 -7.72 -13.89
CA ALA A 159 -9.68 -8.04 -12.54
C ALA A 159 -8.58 -7.81 -11.49
N VAL A 160 -7.32 -8.04 -11.84
CA VAL A 160 -6.18 -7.76 -10.96
C VAL A 160 -6.17 -6.27 -10.61
N ILE A 161 -6.22 -5.41 -11.64
CA ILE A 161 -6.19 -3.95 -11.48
C ILE A 161 -7.41 -3.47 -10.69
N LEU A 162 -8.62 -3.96 -10.99
CA LEU A 162 -9.85 -3.56 -10.28
C LEU A 162 -9.84 -3.98 -8.82
N ALA A 163 -9.39 -5.19 -8.51
CA ALA A 163 -9.28 -5.68 -7.14
C ALA A 163 -8.32 -4.81 -6.32
N GLN A 164 -7.13 -4.53 -6.86
CA GLN A 164 -6.16 -3.64 -6.24
C GLN A 164 -6.69 -2.22 -6.10
N PHE A 165 -7.34 -1.68 -7.14
CA PHE A 165 -7.89 -0.34 -7.17
C PHE A 165 -8.95 -0.10 -6.10
N THR A 166 -9.86 -1.05 -5.90
CA THR A 166 -10.97 -0.92 -4.93
C THR A 166 -10.46 -0.58 -3.53
N VAL A 167 -9.36 -1.21 -3.11
CA VAL A 167 -8.77 -0.98 -1.80
C VAL A 167 -7.86 0.26 -1.81
N SER A 168 -6.94 0.34 -2.78
CA SER A 168 -5.93 1.39 -2.84
C SER A 168 -6.53 2.79 -3.01
N ALA A 169 -7.60 2.93 -3.80
CA ALA A 169 -8.26 4.20 -4.02
C ALA A 169 -8.91 4.75 -2.74
N ALA A 170 -9.46 3.89 -1.89
CA ALA A 170 -10.05 4.28 -0.62
C ALA A 170 -8.99 4.89 0.33
N PHE A 171 -7.84 4.23 0.46
CA PHE A 171 -6.73 4.75 1.26
C PHE A 171 -6.18 6.06 0.69
N ALA A 172 -5.96 6.12 -0.63
CA ALA A 172 -5.48 7.33 -1.29
C ALA A 172 -6.45 8.52 -1.09
N ALA A 173 -7.76 8.30 -1.22
CA ALA A 173 -8.77 9.33 -1.02
C ALA A 173 -8.77 9.88 0.42
N ARG A 174 -8.58 9.01 1.42
CA ARG A 174 -8.44 9.42 2.83
C ARG A 174 -7.22 10.31 3.05
N ILE A 175 -6.07 9.92 2.50
CA ILE A 175 -4.84 10.69 2.61
C ILE A 175 -5.00 12.04 1.92
N MET A 176 -5.56 12.06 0.70
CA MET A 176 -5.77 13.30 -0.04
C MET A 176 -6.73 14.26 0.67
N ARG A 177 -7.79 13.73 1.30
CA ARG A 177 -8.69 14.55 2.12
C ARG A 177 -7.93 15.22 3.27
N VAL A 178 -7.17 14.45 4.07
CA VAL A 178 -6.37 15.00 5.17
C VAL A 178 -5.34 16.00 4.65
N GLY A 179 -4.71 15.72 3.51
CA GLY A 179 -3.77 16.65 2.87
C GLY A 179 -4.40 17.97 2.49
N PHE A 180 -5.60 17.96 1.88
CA PHE A 180 -6.32 19.19 1.57
C PHE A 180 -6.85 19.91 2.82
N ASP A 181 -7.24 19.18 3.87
CA ASP A 181 -7.69 19.79 5.13
C ASP A 181 -6.57 20.59 5.82
N GLN A 182 -5.29 20.23 5.59
CA GLN A 182 -4.12 20.95 6.15
C GLN A 182 -3.79 22.24 5.39
N ILE A 183 -4.27 22.43 4.17
CA ILE A 183 -4.02 23.63 3.37
C ILE A 183 -5.03 24.72 3.80
N ASP A 184 -4.54 25.92 4.15
CA ASP A 184 -5.36 27.03 4.56
C ASP A 184 -6.32 27.45 3.40
N THR A 185 -7.61 27.44 3.70
CA THR A 185 -8.69 27.85 2.77
C THR A 185 -8.54 29.28 2.28
N ARG A 186 -7.87 30.16 3.05
CA ARG A 186 -7.63 31.57 2.67
C ARG A 186 -6.84 31.69 1.37
N GLN A 187 -5.94 30.78 1.08
CA GLN A 187 -5.12 30.81 -0.15
C GLN A 187 -6.00 30.63 -1.41
N GLU A 188 -6.97 29.73 -1.33
CA GLU A 188 -7.96 29.55 -2.39
C GLU A 188 -8.85 30.79 -2.54
N GLN A 189 -9.32 31.34 -1.43
CA GLN A 189 -10.15 32.55 -1.42
C GLN A 189 -9.42 33.77 -2.03
N VAL A 190 -8.14 33.96 -1.71
CA VAL A 190 -7.30 35.03 -2.30
C VAL A 190 -7.19 34.82 -3.81
N ALA A 191 -6.96 33.62 -4.30
CA ALA A 191 -6.90 33.36 -5.73
C ALA A 191 -8.22 33.70 -6.43
N LEU A 192 -9.37 33.38 -5.81
CA LEU A 192 -10.70 33.72 -6.32
C LEU A 192 -10.96 35.23 -6.33
N THR A 193 -10.55 35.97 -5.29
CA THR A 193 -10.66 37.45 -5.25
C THR A 193 -9.81 38.14 -6.31
N LEU A 194 -8.69 37.52 -6.69
CA LEU A 194 -7.84 37.98 -7.80
C LEU A 194 -8.37 37.60 -9.20
N GLY A 195 -9.60 37.06 -9.29
CA GLY A 195 -10.29 36.75 -10.54
C GLY A 195 -9.98 35.36 -11.11
N CYS A 196 -9.30 34.49 -10.37
CA CYS A 196 -9.12 33.10 -10.81
C CYS A 196 -10.46 32.34 -10.74
N THR A 197 -10.70 31.47 -11.73
CA THR A 197 -11.78 30.49 -11.62
C THR A 197 -11.41 29.41 -10.60
N GLN A 198 -12.39 28.73 -10.02
CA GLN A 198 -12.17 27.66 -9.02
C GLN A 198 -11.26 26.55 -9.56
N ALA A 199 -11.47 26.14 -10.81
CA ALA A 199 -10.61 25.17 -11.48
C ALA A 199 -9.16 25.65 -11.59
N ARG A 200 -8.95 26.93 -11.90
CA ARG A 200 -7.60 27.50 -11.98
C ARG A 200 -6.95 27.60 -10.60
N ALA A 201 -7.68 28.02 -9.59
CA ALA A 201 -7.19 28.04 -8.20
C ALA A 201 -6.82 26.63 -7.73
N PHE A 202 -7.63 25.61 -8.04
CA PHE A 202 -7.33 24.22 -7.73
C PHE A 202 -5.98 23.77 -8.35
N TRP A 203 -5.82 23.91 -9.66
CA TRP A 203 -4.62 23.40 -10.35
C TRP A 203 -3.37 24.23 -10.10
N SER A 204 -3.48 25.57 -9.96
CA SER A 204 -2.31 26.46 -9.84
C SER A 204 -1.91 26.78 -8.39
N VAL A 205 -2.80 26.62 -7.42
CA VAL A 205 -2.53 26.95 -6.01
C VAL A 205 -2.59 25.71 -5.13
N LEU A 206 -3.69 24.96 -5.18
CA LEU A 206 -3.92 23.85 -4.24
C LEU A 206 -3.12 22.59 -4.59
N VAL A 207 -3.14 22.16 -5.86
CA VAL A 207 -2.42 20.94 -6.29
C VAL A 207 -0.91 21.05 -6.04
N PRO A 208 -0.20 22.15 -6.36
CA PRO A 208 1.22 22.29 -6.04
C PRO A 208 1.51 22.19 -4.55
N GLN A 209 0.66 22.73 -3.69
CA GLN A 209 0.81 22.62 -2.23
C GLN A 209 0.47 21.23 -1.70
N ALA A 210 -0.43 20.51 -2.38
CA ALA A 210 -0.80 19.16 -2.04
C ALA A 210 0.22 18.09 -2.52
N VAL A 211 1.27 18.46 -3.27
CA VAL A 211 2.28 17.52 -3.79
C VAL A 211 2.83 16.56 -2.72
N PRO A 212 3.20 17.00 -1.50
CA PRO A 212 3.65 16.07 -0.46
C PRO A 212 2.58 15.03 -0.11
N SER A 213 1.32 15.45 -0.03
CA SER A 213 0.19 14.55 0.26
C SER A 213 -0.12 13.63 -0.93
N ILE A 214 0.05 14.09 -2.16
CA ILE A 214 -0.07 13.27 -3.38
C ILE A 214 0.99 12.19 -3.40
N VAL A 215 2.24 12.51 -3.09
CA VAL A 215 3.33 11.53 -3.00
C VAL A 215 3.04 10.50 -1.91
N THR A 216 2.60 10.94 -0.73
CA THR A 216 2.20 10.03 0.35
C THR A 216 1.04 9.12 -0.07
N ALA A 217 0.01 9.68 -0.72
CA ALA A 217 -1.12 8.91 -1.24
C ALA A 217 -0.69 7.89 -2.29
N ALA A 218 0.23 8.28 -3.20
CA ALA A 218 0.80 7.38 -4.20
C ALA A 218 1.56 6.22 -3.56
N THR A 219 2.43 6.52 -2.58
CA THR A 219 3.23 5.51 -1.87
C THR A 219 2.33 4.50 -1.14
N ILE A 220 1.32 4.98 -0.42
CA ILE A 220 0.39 4.10 0.30
C ILE A 220 -0.49 3.30 -0.68
N ALA A 221 -0.97 3.92 -1.77
CA ALA A 221 -1.73 3.21 -2.80
C ALA A 221 -0.90 2.09 -3.45
N TRP A 222 0.37 2.37 -3.76
CA TRP A 222 1.31 1.39 -4.28
C TRP A 222 1.52 0.23 -3.30
N ALA A 223 1.86 0.52 -2.04
CA ALA A 223 2.08 -0.49 -1.02
C ALA A 223 0.83 -1.35 -0.77
N ARG A 224 -0.37 -0.73 -0.78
CA ARG A 224 -1.64 -1.46 -0.66
C ARG A 224 -1.91 -2.34 -1.87
N ALA A 225 -1.68 -1.85 -3.10
CA ALA A 225 -1.86 -2.63 -4.32
C ALA A 225 -0.92 -3.84 -4.36
N LEU A 226 0.33 -3.66 -3.95
CA LEU A 226 1.35 -4.72 -3.93
C LEU A 226 1.03 -5.82 -2.90
N GLY A 227 0.54 -5.43 -1.72
CA GLY A 227 0.17 -6.37 -0.65
C GLY A 227 -1.21 -7.00 -0.80
N GLU A 228 -1.96 -6.67 -1.84
CA GLU A 228 -3.32 -7.19 -1.99
C GLU A 228 -3.31 -8.66 -2.40
N PHE A 229 -4.06 -9.49 -1.66
CA PHE A 229 -4.14 -10.94 -1.90
C PHE A 229 -5.58 -11.44 -1.97
N GLY A 230 -6.40 -11.10 -0.97
CA GLY A 230 -7.76 -11.66 -0.82
C GLY A 230 -8.68 -11.43 -2.03
N PRO A 231 -8.92 -10.18 -2.43
CA PRO A 231 -9.73 -9.88 -3.60
C PRO A 231 -9.14 -10.44 -4.89
N LEU A 232 -7.80 -10.48 -5.02
CA LEU A 232 -7.14 -11.05 -6.18
C LEU A 232 -7.44 -12.53 -6.32
N LEU A 233 -7.31 -13.30 -5.24
CA LEU A 233 -7.53 -14.74 -5.25
C LEU A 233 -8.95 -15.11 -5.69
N VAL A 234 -9.95 -14.36 -5.23
CA VAL A 234 -11.36 -14.64 -5.50
C VAL A 234 -11.82 -14.08 -6.85
N PHE A 235 -11.48 -12.84 -7.17
CA PHE A 235 -12.02 -12.13 -8.33
C PHE A 235 -11.16 -12.27 -9.60
N ALA A 236 -9.82 -12.23 -9.45
CA ALA A 236 -8.90 -12.39 -10.58
C ALA A 236 -8.43 -13.84 -10.77
N GLY A 237 -8.45 -14.63 -9.69
CA GLY A 237 -7.85 -15.96 -9.66
C GLY A 237 -6.31 -15.89 -9.64
N ALA A 238 -5.68 -17.03 -9.36
CA ALA A 238 -4.21 -17.16 -9.33
C ALA A 238 -3.77 -18.11 -10.46
N THR A 239 -4.03 -17.72 -11.71
CA THR A 239 -3.69 -18.54 -12.88
C THR A 239 -2.29 -18.22 -13.35
N ARG A 240 -1.38 -19.23 -13.39
CA ARG A 240 0.00 -19.08 -13.85
C ARG A 240 0.05 -18.51 -15.26
N MET A 241 1.00 -17.63 -15.51
CA MET A 241 1.20 -16.95 -16.80
C MET A 241 0.00 -16.10 -17.27
N LYS A 242 -0.95 -15.77 -16.38
CA LYS A 242 -2.14 -14.97 -16.75
C LYS A 242 -2.50 -13.91 -15.73
N THR A 243 -2.93 -14.30 -14.53
CA THR A 243 -3.41 -13.38 -13.47
C THR A 243 -2.61 -13.52 -12.18
N GLU A 244 -1.60 -14.37 -12.20
CA GLU A 244 -0.71 -14.59 -11.07
C GLU A 244 0.16 -13.35 -10.84
N VAL A 245 0.10 -12.80 -9.63
CA VAL A 245 0.94 -11.71 -9.13
C VAL A 245 1.79 -12.20 -7.97
N LEU A 246 2.81 -11.46 -7.52
CA LEU A 246 3.74 -11.90 -6.49
C LEU A 246 3.05 -12.39 -5.21
N SER A 247 2.00 -11.68 -4.74
CA SER A 247 1.25 -12.09 -3.55
C SER A 247 0.54 -13.44 -3.71
N THR A 248 0.00 -13.73 -4.90
CA THR A 248 -0.63 -15.01 -5.20
C THR A 248 0.39 -16.09 -5.55
N THR A 249 1.56 -15.75 -6.10
CA THR A 249 2.66 -16.69 -6.32
C THR A 249 3.16 -17.30 -5.01
N VAL A 250 3.34 -16.49 -3.96
CA VAL A 250 3.69 -17.00 -2.62
C VAL A 250 2.71 -18.08 -2.16
N PHE A 251 1.42 -17.82 -2.31
CA PHE A 251 0.36 -18.78 -1.96
C PHE A 251 0.43 -20.08 -2.80
N LEU A 252 0.64 -19.96 -4.11
CA LEU A 252 0.75 -21.12 -5.00
C LEU A 252 1.98 -21.96 -4.65
N GLU A 253 3.15 -21.35 -4.43
CA GLU A 253 4.38 -22.05 -4.06
C GLU A 253 4.22 -22.75 -2.69
N LEU A 254 3.57 -22.12 -1.72
CA LEU A 254 3.21 -22.75 -0.44
C LEU A 254 2.26 -23.95 -0.62
N SER A 255 1.27 -23.82 -1.51
CA SER A 255 0.28 -24.87 -1.74
C SER A 255 0.87 -26.13 -2.37
N ILE A 256 1.95 -26.00 -3.15
CA ILE A 256 2.69 -27.14 -3.72
C ILE A 256 3.85 -27.62 -2.83
N GLY A 257 4.00 -27.02 -1.64
CA GLY A 257 5.04 -27.42 -0.68
C GLY A 257 6.44 -26.85 -0.98
N ASN A 258 6.57 -25.92 -1.92
CA ASN A 258 7.86 -25.30 -2.29
C ASN A 258 8.15 -24.08 -1.42
N LEU A 259 8.50 -24.32 -0.16
CA LEU A 259 8.73 -23.26 0.82
C LEU A 259 9.90 -22.33 0.42
N LYS A 260 10.94 -22.87 -0.25
CA LYS A 260 12.09 -22.08 -0.72
C LYS A 260 11.67 -20.99 -1.70
N SER A 261 10.92 -21.37 -2.74
CA SER A 261 10.43 -20.42 -3.74
C SER A 261 9.44 -19.43 -3.12
N ALA A 262 8.56 -19.88 -2.21
CA ALA A 262 7.62 -19.01 -1.54
C ALA A 262 8.32 -17.91 -0.73
N VAL A 263 9.34 -18.26 0.06
CA VAL A 263 10.12 -17.29 0.84
C VAL A 263 10.93 -16.37 -0.08
N ALA A 264 11.57 -16.90 -1.12
CA ALA A 264 12.34 -16.09 -2.07
C ALA A 264 11.45 -15.07 -2.82
N VAL A 265 10.25 -15.47 -3.25
CA VAL A 265 9.28 -14.57 -3.88
C VAL A 265 8.79 -13.51 -2.90
N SER A 266 8.59 -13.86 -1.62
CA SER A 266 8.20 -12.91 -0.59
C SER A 266 9.27 -11.84 -0.34
N GLU A 267 10.58 -12.21 -0.38
CA GLU A 267 11.69 -11.26 -0.29
C GLU A 267 11.75 -10.30 -1.49
N ILE A 268 11.48 -10.79 -2.69
CA ILE A 268 11.38 -9.95 -3.89
C ILE A 268 10.26 -8.92 -3.73
N GLY A 269 9.09 -9.35 -3.26
CA GLY A 269 7.96 -8.45 -2.99
C GLY A 269 8.31 -7.38 -1.96
N ARG A 270 9.04 -7.74 -0.91
CA ARG A 270 9.50 -6.84 0.16
C ARG A 270 10.47 -5.77 -0.31
N ALA A 271 11.36 -6.09 -1.24
CA ALA A 271 12.35 -5.15 -1.78
C ALA A 271 11.73 -4.00 -2.60
N HIS A 272 10.41 -4.04 -2.89
CA HIS A 272 9.68 -3.06 -3.70
C HIS A 272 8.77 -2.14 -2.90
N VAL A 273 8.66 -2.32 -1.59
CA VAL A 273 7.93 -1.46 -0.66
C VAL A 273 8.87 -0.46 0.02
#